data_6c36f680fa32abec05843d9a74b509f1
#
_entry.id   6c36f680fa32abec05843d9a74b509f1
#
_cell.length_a   1.000
_cell.length_b   1.000
_cell.length_c   1.000
_cell.angle_alpha   90.00
_cell.angle_beta   90.00
_cell.angle_gamma   90.00
#
_symmetry.space_group_name_H-M   'P 1'
#
loop_
_entity.id
_entity.type
_entity.pdbx_description
1 polymer ?
#
loop_
_entity_poly.entity_id
_entity_poly.type
_entity_poly.pdbx_seq_one_letter_code
_entity_poly.pdbx_strand_id
1 'polypeptide(L)'
;MTVAGSWHNGGVRGDRRRPSRPAARGAAGFVVGSAAAFAAVVLAAERVHKRASGRLLGPVRAPRLDGTDVVVVLGYPAASDGGTTALQRWRCRIGARSLRPDRDGLLVFTGGAVHGPWVEAEVMAAYARDRLGVPADRIRIEPHAESTWQNIEFTTPLLENADRIIIASDPMHAARARRYLRVQRPDLAERLTAADDYRPFERWWLKIPTAAHELAAIARRRAGAAATPLLRRTGLLQTTPPAVACDETHWR
;
A
#
# COMPACT_ATOMS: atom_id res chain seq x y z
N MET A 1 -63.07 21.22 81.07
CA MET A 1 -63.87 20.88 79.88
C MET A 1 -62.91 20.79 78.72
N THR A 2 -62.58 19.58 78.28
CA THR A 2 -61.55 19.24 77.37
C THR A 2 -62.19 18.61 76.14
N VAL A 3 -61.99 19.17 74.95
CA VAL A 3 -62.47 18.58 73.72
C VAL A 3 -61.23 18.13 72.92
N ALA A 4 -61.14 16.80 72.69
CA ALA A 4 -60.09 16.14 71.90
C ALA A 4 -60.48 16.20 70.43
N GLY A 5 -59.62 16.73 69.60
CA GLY A 5 -59.74 16.70 68.09
C GLY A 5 -58.86 15.60 67.53
N SER A 6 -59.49 14.65 66.87
CA SER A 6 -58.87 13.49 66.18
C SER A 6 -58.42 13.95 64.79
N TRP A 7 -57.10 13.76 64.49
CA TRP A 7 -56.57 13.97 63.14
C TRP A 7 -56.37 12.62 62.44
N HIS A 8 -57.10 12.39 61.38
CA HIS A 8 -56.93 11.26 60.46
C HIS A 8 -55.73 11.50 59.55
N ASN A 9 -54.77 10.64 59.66
CA ASN A 9 -53.57 10.66 58.81
C ASN A 9 -53.82 9.84 57.52
N GLY A 10 -54.16 10.52 56.41
CA GLY A 10 -54.34 9.92 55.09
C GLY A 10 -53.00 9.67 54.45
N GLY A 11 -52.48 8.42 54.50
CA GLY A 11 -51.26 8.03 53.83
C GLY A 11 -51.42 7.98 52.32
N VAL A 12 -50.83 8.92 51.61
CA VAL A 12 -50.66 8.88 50.16
C VAL A 12 -49.55 7.90 49.83
N ARG A 13 -49.89 6.69 49.35
CA ARG A 13 -48.93 5.77 48.73
C ARG A 13 -48.46 6.34 47.41
N GLY A 14 -47.28 6.94 47.40
CA GLY A 14 -46.56 7.32 46.18
C GLY A 14 -46.09 6.05 45.43
N ASP A 15 -46.72 5.82 44.29
CA ASP A 15 -46.28 4.81 43.32
C ASP A 15 -44.91 5.25 42.74
N ARG A 16 -43.84 4.72 43.27
CA ARG A 16 -42.48 4.89 42.72
C ARG A 16 -42.34 3.99 41.51
N ARG A 17 -42.79 4.45 40.36
CA ARG A 17 -42.41 3.86 39.07
C ARG A 17 -40.91 3.94 38.91
N ARG A 18 -40.23 2.79 38.99
CA ARG A 18 -38.84 2.67 38.63
C ARG A 18 -38.67 3.03 37.15
N PRO A 19 -37.76 3.94 36.78
CA PRO A 19 -37.51 4.19 35.38
C PRO A 19 -36.95 2.92 34.73
N SER A 20 -37.65 2.45 33.70
CA SER A 20 -37.21 1.38 32.83
C SER A 20 -35.86 1.75 32.17
N ARG A 21 -34.85 0.92 32.35
CA ARG A 21 -33.55 1.04 31.68
C ARG A 21 -33.56 0.28 30.34
N PRO A 22 -33.86 0.90 29.18
CA PRO A 22 -33.69 0.23 27.88
C PRO A 22 -32.48 0.72 27.09
N ALA A 23 -31.69 1.73 27.54
CA ALA A 23 -30.67 2.34 26.69
C ALA A 23 -29.31 1.61 26.65
N ALA A 24 -29.00 0.73 27.62
CA ALA A 24 -27.65 0.14 27.72
C ALA A 24 -27.40 -1.02 26.72
N ARG A 25 -28.44 -1.74 26.30
CA ARG A 25 -28.28 -2.89 25.37
C ARG A 25 -28.05 -2.47 23.91
N GLY A 26 -28.63 -1.37 23.47
CA GLY A 26 -28.43 -0.86 22.11
C GLY A 26 -27.02 -0.31 21.87
N ALA A 27 -26.45 0.42 22.83
CA ALA A 27 -25.09 0.97 22.73
C ALA A 27 -24.01 -0.12 22.70
N ALA A 28 -24.14 -1.15 23.52
CA ALA A 28 -23.20 -2.28 23.53
C ALA A 28 -23.22 -3.05 22.20
N GLY A 29 -24.40 -3.30 21.62
CA GLY A 29 -24.53 -3.97 20.32
C GLY A 29 -23.94 -3.17 19.17
N PHE A 30 -24.11 -1.84 19.16
CA PHE A 30 -23.53 -0.95 18.15
C PHE A 30 -21.98 -0.92 18.24
N VAL A 31 -21.42 -0.82 19.42
CA VAL A 31 -19.95 -0.81 19.64
C VAL A 31 -19.33 -2.14 19.22
N VAL A 32 -19.94 -3.27 19.56
CA VAL A 32 -19.46 -4.61 19.16
C VAL A 32 -19.55 -4.79 17.64
N GLY A 33 -20.63 -4.36 17.01
CA GLY A 33 -20.79 -4.40 15.57
C GLY A 33 -19.75 -3.55 14.84
N SER A 34 -19.47 -2.35 15.32
CA SER A 34 -18.45 -1.45 14.75
C SER A 34 -17.03 -2.01 14.89
N ALA A 35 -16.70 -2.60 16.03
CA ALA A 35 -15.39 -3.23 16.25
C ALA A 35 -15.18 -4.45 15.34
N ALA A 36 -16.21 -5.28 15.17
CA ALA A 36 -16.16 -6.43 14.28
C ALA A 36 -15.99 -6.01 12.80
N ALA A 37 -16.72 -4.97 12.35
CA ALA A 37 -16.59 -4.43 11.02
C ALA A 37 -15.19 -3.86 10.77
N PHE A 38 -14.64 -3.12 11.72
CA PHE A 38 -13.28 -2.59 11.64
C PHE A 38 -12.24 -3.72 11.56
N ALA A 39 -12.34 -4.74 12.41
CA ALA A 39 -11.46 -5.91 12.37
C ALA A 39 -11.54 -6.64 11.02
N ALA A 40 -12.73 -6.76 10.45
CA ALA A 40 -12.91 -7.37 9.12
C ALA A 40 -12.20 -6.57 8.02
N VAL A 41 -12.25 -5.24 8.06
CA VAL A 41 -11.53 -4.37 7.11
C VAL A 41 -10.02 -4.55 7.24
N VAL A 42 -9.47 -4.55 8.46
CA VAL A 42 -8.04 -4.79 8.71
C VAL A 42 -7.62 -6.16 8.18
N LEU A 43 -8.37 -7.21 8.52
CA LEU A 43 -8.07 -8.57 8.06
C LEU A 43 -8.20 -8.72 6.53
N ALA A 44 -9.13 -8.03 5.90
CA ALA A 44 -9.25 -8.00 4.44
C ALA A 44 -8.02 -7.32 3.81
N ALA A 45 -7.59 -6.17 4.34
CA ALA A 45 -6.37 -5.50 3.90
C ALA A 45 -5.13 -6.39 4.08
N GLU A 46 -4.99 -7.06 5.23
CA GLU A 46 -3.90 -8.01 5.47
C GLU A 46 -3.89 -9.17 4.44
N ARG A 47 -5.07 -9.74 4.15
CA ARG A 47 -5.17 -10.84 3.18
C ARG A 47 -4.77 -10.42 1.77
N VAL A 48 -5.19 -9.24 1.30
CA VAL A 48 -4.85 -8.79 -0.06
C VAL A 48 -3.37 -8.45 -0.17
N HIS A 49 -2.77 -7.83 0.85
CA HIS A 49 -1.34 -7.56 0.89
C HIS A 49 -0.51 -8.85 0.94
N LYS A 50 -0.87 -9.81 1.79
CA LYS A 50 -0.22 -11.13 1.85
C LYS A 50 -0.22 -11.83 0.50
N ARG A 51 -1.38 -11.85 -0.18
CA ARG A 51 -1.50 -12.44 -1.51
C ARG A 51 -0.67 -11.69 -2.55
N ALA A 52 -0.63 -10.36 -2.49
CA ALA A 52 0.12 -9.53 -3.43
C ALA A 52 1.63 -9.71 -3.28
N SER A 53 2.14 -9.90 -2.06
CA SER A 53 3.56 -10.11 -1.77
C SER A 53 4.15 -11.30 -2.56
N GLY A 54 3.43 -12.40 -2.66
CA GLY A 54 3.86 -13.60 -3.39
C GLY A 54 3.49 -13.63 -4.89
N ARG A 55 2.89 -12.56 -5.45
CA ARG A 55 2.41 -12.59 -6.84
C ARG A 55 3.47 -12.13 -7.84
N LEU A 56 3.45 -12.77 -9.02
CA LEU A 56 4.28 -12.39 -10.17
C LEU A 56 5.79 -12.45 -9.88
N LEU A 57 6.20 -13.40 -9.08
CA LEU A 57 7.61 -13.72 -8.87
C LEU A 57 8.12 -14.64 -9.98
N GLY A 58 9.43 -14.63 -10.21
CA GLY A 58 10.10 -15.59 -11.09
C GLY A 58 10.08 -17.01 -10.51
N PRO A 59 10.57 -17.99 -11.24
CA PRO A 59 10.77 -19.33 -10.73
C PRO A 59 11.75 -19.33 -9.56
N VAL A 60 11.54 -20.25 -8.61
CA VAL A 60 12.48 -20.41 -7.51
C VAL A 60 13.80 -20.94 -8.07
N ARG A 61 14.86 -20.13 -8.00
CA ARG A 61 16.20 -20.49 -8.40
C ARG A 61 17.10 -20.51 -7.17
N ALA A 62 18.02 -21.44 -7.11
CA ALA A 62 19.08 -21.40 -6.11
C ALA A 62 19.92 -20.10 -6.32
N PRO A 63 20.09 -19.27 -5.29
CA PRO A 63 20.89 -18.07 -5.43
C PRO A 63 22.35 -18.45 -5.72
N ARG A 64 22.96 -17.78 -6.69
CA ARG A 64 24.41 -17.90 -6.89
C ARG A 64 25.13 -17.28 -5.71
N LEU A 65 26.19 -17.89 -5.23
CA LEU A 65 26.93 -17.40 -4.06
C LEU A 65 27.61 -16.05 -4.31
N ASP A 66 28.02 -15.81 -5.56
CA ASP A 66 28.71 -14.62 -6.07
C ASP A 66 27.78 -13.64 -6.81
N GLY A 67 26.47 -13.84 -6.70
CA GLY A 67 25.51 -13.10 -7.48
C GLY A 67 25.13 -11.75 -6.84
N THR A 68 24.78 -10.77 -7.69
CA THR A 68 24.37 -9.42 -7.30
C THR A 68 22.86 -9.30 -7.16
N ASP A 69 22.40 -8.77 -6.02
CA ASP A 69 20.99 -8.44 -5.78
C ASP A 69 20.73 -6.97 -6.14
N VAL A 70 19.65 -6.68 -6.87
CA VAL A 70 19.17 -5.30 -7.07
C VAL A 70 17.77 -5.16 -6.49
N VAL A 71 17.67 -4.26 -5.50
CA VAL A 71 16.42 -3.92 -4.81
C VAL A 71 15.95 -2.57 -5.29
N VAL A 72 14.85 -2.54 -6.06
CA VAL A 72 14.21 -1.30 -6.55
C VAL A 72 13.15 -0.85 -5.55
N VAL A 73 13.31 0.33 -4.99
CA VAL A 73 12.37 0.97 -4.07
C VAL A 73 11.57 2.01 -4.83
N LEU A 74 10.25 1.79 -4.93
CA LEU A 74 9.36 2.67 -5.69
C LEU A 74 9.03 3.94 -4.93
N GLY A 75 9.06 5.07 -5.62
CA GLY A 75 8.76 6.41 -5.12
C GLY A 75 7.35 6.56 -4.56
N TYR A 76 7.17 7.62 -3.80
CA TYR A 76 5.91 8.12 -3.28
C TYR A 76 6.10 9.60 -2.89
N PRO A 77 5.09 10.46 -3.01
CA PRO A 77 5.20 11.87 -2.68
C PRO A 77 5.86 12.16 -1.34
N ALA A 78 6.80 13.09 -1.33
CA ALA A 78 7.40 13.63 -0.12
C ALA A 78 6.38 14.46 0.67
N ALA A 79 6.67 14.76 1.92
CA ALA A 79 5.91 15.74 2.68
C ALA A 79 6.18 17.16 2.14
N SER A 80 5.27 18.08 2.42
CA SER A 80 5.35 19.46 1.91
C SER A 80 6.62 20.22 2.33
N ASP A 81 7.21 19.83 3.45
CA ASP A 81 8.47 20.35 3.97
C ASP A 81 9.72 19.65 3.39
N GLY A 82 9.56 18.72 2.44
CA GLY A 82 10.65 17.92 1.88
C GLY A 82 11.05 16.72 2.74
N GLY A 83 10.40 16.51 3.86
CA GLY A 83 10.63 15.35 4.72
C GLY A 83 9.98 14.07 4.16
N THR A 84 10.38 12.92 4.73
CA THR A 84 9.77 11.63 4.34
C THR A 84 8.39 11.44 4.96
N THR A 85 7.43 11.02 4.14
CA THR A 85 6.10 10.55 4.60
C THR A 85 6.18 9.18 5.28
N ALA A 86 5.12 8.80 6.00
CA ALA A 86 5.04 7.49 6.65
C ALA A 86 5.15 6.32 5.64
N LEU A 87 4.60 6.50 4.43
CA LEU A 87 4.63 5.48 3.38
C LEU A 87 6.03 5.38 2.76
N GLN A 88 6.71 6.52 2.49
CA GLN A 88 8.10 6.50 2.05
C GLN A 88 9.00 5.78 3.06
N ARG A 89 8.89 6.12 4.35
CA ARG A 89 9.66 5.45 5.40
C ARG A 89 9.40 3.94 5.47
N TRP A 90 8.16 3.53 5.23
CA TRP A 90 7.84 2.10 5.19
C TRP A 90 8.49 1.42 3.98
N ARG A 91 8.40 2.00 2.78
CA ARG A 91 9.04 1.48 1.56
C ARG A 91 10.57 1.42 1.69
N CYS A 92 11.20 2.45 2.24
CA CYS A 92 12.65 2.43 2.51
C CYS A 92 13.05 1.29 3.46
N ARG A 93 12.28 1.04 4.53
CA ARG A 93 12.53 -0.08 5.45
C ARG A 93 12.36 -1.43 4.75
N ILE A 94 11.35 -1.58 3.89
CA ILE A 94 11.18 -2.78 3.08
C ILE A 94 12.40 -2.98 2.18
N GLY A 95 12.85 -1.93 1.49
CA GLY A 95 14.03 -1.98 0.65
C GLY A 95 15.28 -2.39 1.42
N ALA A 96 15.59 -1.68 2.49
CA ALA A 96 16.79 -1.93 3.31
C ALA A 96 16.83 -3.35 3.88
N ARG A 97 15.71 -3.87 4.39
CA ARG A 97 15.66 -5.23 4.94
C ARG A 97 15.58 -6.34 3.87
N SER A 98 15.27 -5.98 2.62
CA SER A 98 15.32 -6.91 1.48
C SER A 98 16.73 -7.04 0.90
N LEU A 99 17.62 -6.09 1.22
CA LEU A 99 19.01 -6.11 0.85
C LEU A 99 19.75 -7.08 1.79
N ARG A 100 20.39 -8.07 1.23
CA ARG A 100 21.11 -9.08 2.02
C ARG A 100 22.49 -8.58 2.42
N PRO A 101 22.90 -8.71 3.70
CA PRO A 101 24.22 -8.27 4.15
C PRO A 101 25.37 -9.17 3.67
N ASP A 102 25.06 -10.43 3.38
CA ASP A 102 25.99 -11.48 2.96
C ASP A 102 26.19 -11.54 1.43
N ARG A 103 25.65 -10.57 0.69
CA ARG A 103 25.72 -10.51 -0.78
C ARG A 103 26.00 -9.09 -1.25
N ASP A 104 26.63 -9.02 -2.41
CA ASP A 104 26.68 -7.77 -3.13
C ASP A 104 25.26 -7.38 -3.57
N GLY A 105 24.93 -6.11 -3.41
CA GLY A 105 23.61 -5.67 -3.77
C GLY A 105 23.47 -4.16 -3.79
N LEU A 106 22.60 -3.69 -4.67
CA LEU A 106 22.27 -2.28 -4.82
C LEU A 106 20.84 -2.02 -4.34
N LEU A 107 20.66 -0.88 -3.70
CA LEU A 107 19.37 -0.31 -3.35
C LEU A 107 19.10 0.87 -4.29
N VAL A 108 18.19 0.68 -5.23
CA VAL A 108 17.85 1.67 -6.26
C VAL A 108 16.57 2.37 -5.85
N PHE A 109 16.63 3.67 -5.60
CA PHE A 109 15.45 4.52 -5.40
C PHE A 109 15.03 5.14 -6.71
N THR A 110 13.75 5.06 -7.05
CA THR A 110 13.22 5.60 -8.31
C THR A 110 11.98 6.46 -8.06
N GLY A 111 11.87 7.57 -8.79
CA GLY A 111 10.75 8.51 -8.74
C GLY A 111 11.20 9.96 -8.77
N GLY A 112 10.62 10.72 -9.69
CA GLY A 112 10.88 12.15 -9.90
C GLY A 112 10.12 13.08 -8.95
N ALA A 113 10.07 14.36 -9.31
CA ALA A 113 9.37 15.41 -8.56
C ALA A 113 7.94 15.61 -9.10
N VAL A 114 7.11 14.54 -9.04
CA VAL A 114 5.77 14.54 -9.67
C VAL A 114 4.73 15.32 -8.87
N HIS A 115 4.79 15.25 -7.55
CA HIS A 115 3.76 15.78 -6.66
C HIS A 115 4.24 16.96 -5.80
N GLY A 116 5.29 17.64 -6.25
CA GLY A 116 5.88 18.78 -5.55
C GLY A 116 7.31 19.03 -5.99
N PRO A 117 8.04 19.96 -5.37
CA PRO A 117 9.39 20.33 -5.79
C PRO A 117 10.47 19.29 -5.42
N TRP A 118 10.10 18.25 -4.68
CA TRP A 118 11.02 17.29 -4.10
C TRP A 118 11.10 16.03 -4.93
N VAL A 119 12.30 15.65 -5.34
CA VAL A 119 12.56 14.38 -6.02
C VAL A 119 12.38 13.24 -5.03
N GLU A 120 11.37 12.41 -5.27
CA GLU A 120 10.96 11.33 -4.36
C GLU A 120 12.10 10.36 -4.07
N ALA A 121 12.85 9.99 -5.11
CA ALA A 121 13.98 9.07 -5.01
C ALA A 121 15.11 9.62 -4.14
N GLU A 122 15.42 10.91 -4.25
CA GLU A 122 16.47 11.57 -3.46
C GLU A 122 16.11 11.64 -1.97
N VAL A 123 14.86 12.06 -1.67
CA VAL A 123 14.34 12.12 -0.29
C VAL A 123 14.39 10.74 0.38
N MET A 124 14.01 9.69 -0.36
CA MET A 124 14.01 8.33 0.14
C MET A 124 15.43 7.77 0.29
N ALA A 125 16.33 8.07 -0.64
CA ALA A 125 17.74 7.67 -0.58
C ALA A 125 18.46 8.31 0.61
N ALA A 126 18.24 9.61 0.86
CA ALA A 126 18.76 10.30 2.03
C ALA A 126 18.28 9.63 3.32
N TYR A 127 16.98 9.32 3.42
CA TYR A 127 16.44 8.62 4.59
C TYR A 127 17.07 7.22 4.78
N ALA A 128 17.29 6.47 3.70
CA ALA A 128 17.92 5.16 3.79
C ALA A 128 19.36 5.25 4.27
N ARG A 129 20.13 6.21 3.77
CA ARG A 129 21.51 6.46 4.20
C ARG A 129 21.57 6.93 5.66
N ASP A 130 20.83 7.99 5.99
CA ASP A 130 20.99 8.73 7.24
C ASP A 130 20.24 8.12 8.42
N ARG A 131 19.17 7.38 8.18
CA ARG A 131 18.31 6.81 9.22
C ARG A 131 18.29 5.27 9.27
N LEU A 132 18.63 4.61 8.17
CA LEU A 132 18.65 3.14 8.11
C LEU A 132 20.07 2.59 8.00
N GLY A 133 21.09 3.46 7.87
CA GLY A 133 22.50 3.07 7.82
C GLY A 133 22.88 2.29 6.54
N VAL A 134 22.15 2.49 5.44
CA VAL A 134 22.52 1.87 4.16
C VAL A 134 23.76 2.58 3.62
N PRO A 135 24.85 1.86 3.32
CA PRO A 135 26.06 2.44 2.76
C PRO A 135 25.81 3.21 1.46
N ALA A 136 26.43 4.37 1.31
CA ALA A 136 26.18 5.26 0.16
C ALA A 136 26.61 4.62 -1.18
N ASP A 137 27.64 3.82 -1.17
CA ASP A 137 28.13 3.07 -2.34
C ASP A 137 27.15 2.00 -2.84
N ARG A 138 26.25 1.54 -1.97
CA ARG A 138 25.16 0.61 -2.30
C ARG A 138 23.87 1.31 -2.76
N ILE A 139 23.81 2.65 -2.76
CA ILE A 139 22.63 3.42 -3.16
C ILE A 139 22.77 3.91 -4.61
N ARG A 140 21.71 3.75 -5.38
CA ARG A 140 21.54 4.38 -6.70
C ARG A 140 20.22 5.13 -6.74
N ILE A 141 20.17 6.22 -7.49
CA ILE A 141 19.00 7.10 -7.60
C ILE A 141 18.63 7.21 -9.08
N GLU A 142 17.36 6.99 -9.37
CA GLU A 142 16.74 7.29 -10.64
C GLU A 142 15.71 8.42 -10.39
N PRO A 143 16.00 9.69 -10.78
CA PRO A 143 15.24 10.84 -10.32
C PRO A 143 14.21 11.38 -11.34
N HIS A 144 13.97 10.67 -12.46
CA HIS A 144 13.21 11.22 -13.60
C HIS A 144 11.85 10.55 -13.79
N ALA A 145 11.61 9.39 -13.21
CA ALA A 145 10.38 8.66 -13.41
C ALA A 145 9.17 9.38 -12.82
N GLU A 146 8.14 9.57 -13.66
CA GLU A 146 6.88 10.24 -13.30
C GLU A 146 5.75 9.24 -13.10
N SER A 147 6.00 7.96 -13.34
CA SER A 147 5.01 6.90 -13.28
C SER A 147 5.61 5.57 -12.87
N THR A 148 4.77 4.64 -12.36
CA THR A 148 5.24 3.29 -12.02
C THR A 148 5.78 2.53 -13.25
N TRP A 149 5.27 2.84 -14.44
CA TRP A 149 5.80 2.30 -15.69
C TRP A 149 7.22 2.77 -15.94
N GLN A 150 7.45 4.09 -15.84
CA GLN A 150 8.77 4.71 -15.99
C GLN A 150 9.73 4.32 -14.87
N ASN A 151 9.25 4.15 -13.62
CA ASN A 151 10.09 3.62 -12.54
C ASN A 151 10.76 2.29 -12.94
N ILE A 152 10.03 1.41 -13.61
CA ILE A 152 10.58 0.13 -14.09
C ILE A 152 11.43 0.34 -15.33
N GLU A 153 10.96 1.13 -16.30
CA GLU A 153 11.66 1.40 -17.53
C GLU A 153 13.04 2.02 -17.29
N PHE A 154 13.11 3.07 -16.47
CA PHE A 154 14.35 3.81 -16.25
C PHE A 154 15.33 3.09 -15.31
N THR A 155 14.83 2.17 -14.47
CA THR A 155 15.72 1.31 -13.65
C THR A 155 16.22 0.08 -14.40
N THR A 156 15.64 -0.28 -15.55
CA THR A 156 15.99 -1.47 -16.34
C THR A 156 17.49 -1.62 -16.60
N PRO A 157 18.27 -0.57 -16.97
CA PRO A 157 19.72 -0.72 -17.20
C PRO A 157 20.48 -1.20 -15.96
N LEU A 158 20.01 -0.88 -14.76
CA LEU A 158 20.62 -1.34 -13.50
C LEU A 158 20.25 -2.80 -13.19
N LEU A 159 19.20 -3.35 -13.82
CA LEU A 159 18.72 -4.71 -13.59
C LEU A 159 19.39 -5.75 -14.50
N GLU A 160 20.05 -5.34 -15.58
CA GLU A 160 20.53 -6.27 -16.61
C GLU A 160 21.53 -7.29 -16.08
N ASN A 161 22.40 -6.90 -15.17
CA ASN A 161 23.43 -7.75 -14.57
C ASN A 161 23.01 -8.32 -13.19
N ALA A 162 21.78 -8.07 -12.75
CA ALA A 162 21.31 -8.60 -11.49
C ALA A 162 20.99 -10.11 -11.57
N ASP A 163 21.46 -10.88 -10.60
CA ASP A 163 21.04 -12.28 -10.45
C ASP A 163 19.63 -12.38 -9.84
N ARG A 164 19.32 -11.46 -8.92
CA ARG A 164 17.99 -11.35 -8.30
C ARG A 164 17.51 -9.92 -8.38
N ILE A 165 16.29 -9.78 -8.84
CA ILE A 165 15.57 -8.49 -8.91
C ILE A 165 14.47 -8.49 -7.86
N ILE A 166 14.50 -7.50 -6.99
CA ILE A 166 13.56 -7.36 -5.88
C ILE A 166 12.88 -6.00 -6.00
N ILE A 167 11.56 -5.99 -6.11
CA ILE A 167 10.78 -4.73 -6.14
C ILE A 167 10.20 -4.51 -4.75
N ALA A 168 10.71 -3.49 -4.08
CA ALA A 168 10.37 -3.11 -2.71
C ALA A 168 9.39 -1.93 -2.70
N SER A 169 8.19 -2.19 -2.24
CA SER A 169 7.12 -1.22 -1.99
C SER A 169 6.10 -1.85 -1.06
N ASP A 170 4.98 -1.16 -0.77
CA ASP A 170 3.84 -1.90 -0.24
C ASP A 170 3.46 -3.04 -1.21
N PRO A 171 3.02 -4.21 -0.70
CA PRO A 171 2.92 -5.43 -1.52
C PRO A 171 2.05 -5.31 -2.75
N MET A 172 0.98 -4.51 -2.70
CA MET A 172 0.08 -4.37 -3.84
C MET A 172 0.68 -3.50 -4.95
N HIS A 173 1.37 -2.42 -4.59
CA HIS A 173 2.10 -1.59 -5.54
C HIS A 173 3.30 -2.37 -6.13
N ALA A 174 4.04 -3.11 -5.30
CA ALA A 174 5.11 -3.97 -5.78
C ALA A 174 4.60 -5.01 -6.81
N ALA A 175 3.43 -5.62 -6.57
CA ALA A 175 2.82 -6.54 -7.54
C ALA A 175 2.44 -5.86 -8.87
N ARG A 176 2.01 -4.59 -8.83
CA ARG A 176 1.77 -3.79 -10.04
C ARG A 176 3.07 -3.55 -10.82
N ALA A 177 4.12 -3.14 -10.15
CA ALA A 177 5.41 -2.90 -10.79
C ALA A 177 6.04 -4.20 -11.34
N ARG A 178 5.95 -5.32 -10.63
CA ARG A 178 6.35 -6.64 -11.16
C ARG A 178 5.61 -7.02 -12.44
N ARG A 179 4.32 -6.66 -12.54
CA ARG A 179 3.57 -6.85 -13.79
C ARG A 179 4.12 -5.98 -14.92
N TYR A 180 4.53 -4.74 -14.64
CA TYR A 180 5.12 -3.87 -15.65
C TYR A 180 6.47 -4.41 -16.13
N LEU A 181 7.33 -4.89 -15.23
CA LEU A 181 8.57 -5.53 -15.62
C LEU A 181 8.33 -6.77 -16.52
N ARG A 182 7.31 -7.58 -16.24
CA ARG A 182 6.95 -8.72 -17.10
C ARG A 182 6.51 -8.32 -18.51
N VAL A 183 5.95 -7.13 -18.66
CA VAL A 183 5.53 -6.61 -19.98
C VAL A 183 6.72 -5.99 -20.72
N GLN A 184 7.53 -5.20 -20.03
CA GLN A 184 8.67 -4.48 -20.63
C GLN A 184 9.84 -5.40 -20.90
N ARG A 185 10.19 -6.26 -19.94
CA ARG A 185 11.38 -7.13 -19.95
C ARG A 185 11.05 -8.50 -19.34
N PRO A 186 10.39 -9.37 -20.10
CA PRO A 186 10.03 -10.71 -19.63
C PRO A 186 11.24 -11.54 -19.22
N ASP A 187 12.38 -11.35 -19.87
CA ASP A 187 13.66 -11.97 -19.53
C ASP A 187 14.17 -11.61 -18.11
N LEU A 188 14.08 -10.34 -17.74
CA LEU A 188 14.43 -9.89 -16.38
C LEU A 188 13.39 -10.32 -15.35
N ALA A 189 12.13 -10.41 -15.74
CA ALA A 189 11.07 -10.83 -14.84
C ALA A 189 11.20 -12.28 -14.33
N GLU A 190 11.97 -13.12 -15.05
CA GLU A 190 12.35 -14.46 -14.60
C GLU A 190 13.28 -14.45 -13.37
N ARG A 191 13.93 -13.30 -13.07
CA ARG A 191 14.83 -13.11 -11.92
C ARG A 191 14.12 -12.45 -10.73
N LEU A 192 12.80 -12.16 -10.85
CA LEU A 192 12.02 -11.55 -9.78
C LEU A 192 11.95 -12.44 -8.54
N THR A 193 12.37 -11.89 -7.43
CA THR A 193 12.35 -12.54 -6.11
C THR A 193 11.49 -11.72 -5.13
N ALA A 194 10.96 -12.36 -4.11
CA ALA A 194 10.16 -11.69 -3.10
C ALA A 194 10.99 -10.67 -2.29
N ALA A 195 10.42 -9.49 -2.08
CA ALA A 195 10.90 -8.56 -1.06
C ALA A 195 10.42 -9.02 0.33
N ASP A 196 11.05 -8.52 1.40
CA ASP A 196 10.49 -8.58 2.76
C ASP A 196 9.42 -7.48 2.93
N ASP A 197 8.39 -7.52 2.07
CA ASP A 197 7.36 -6.49 1.94
C ASP A 197 6.10 -6.79 2.76
N TYR A 198 5.96 -8.02 3.28
CA TYR A 198 4.81 -8.40 4.07
C TYR A 198 5.20 -8.94 5.45
N ARG A 199 4.79 -8.22 6.48
CA ARG A 199 4.78 -8.65 7.88
C ARG A 199 3.38 -8.48 8.45
N PRO A 200 2.82 -9.46 9.17
CA PRO A 200 1.47 -9.36 9.74
C PRO A 200 1.34 -8.09 10.59
N PHE A 201 0.27 -7.34 10.37
CA PHE A 201 -0.09 -6.11 11.09
C PHE A 201 0.94 -4.98 11.09
N GLU A 202 2.10 -5.14 10.42
CA GLU A 202 3.04 -4.04 10.23
C GLU A 202 2.37 -2.92 9.44
N ARG A 203 2.31 -1.71 10.03
CA ARG A 203 1.70 -0.53 9.38
C ARG A 203 0.28 -0.79 8.85
N TRP A 204 -0.54 -1.56 9.58
CA TRP A 204 -1.89 -1.94 9.16
C TRP A 204 -2.73 -0.73 8.69
N TRP A 205 -2.56 0.46 9.33
CA TRP A 205 -3.25 1.69 8.94
C TRP A 205 -2.83 2.23 7.57
N LEU A 206 -1.63 1.91 7.07
CA LEU A 206 -1.20 2.21 5.69
C LEU A 206 -1.72 1.15 4.72
N LYS A 207 -1.85 -0.10 5.14
CA LYS A 207 -2.35 -1.19 4.29
C LYS A 207 -3.82 -0.98 3.87
N ILE A 208 -4.64 -0.35 4.70
CA ILE A 208 -6.03 -0.07 4.36
C ILE A 208 -6.14 0.88 3.15
N PRO A 209 -5.59 2.11 3.20
CA PRO A 209 -5.69 3.03 2.07
C PRO A 209 -4.93 2.55 0.83
N THR A 210 -3.76 1.91 0.98
CA THR A 210 -3.03 1.36 -0.18
C THR A 210 -3.79 0.22 -0.84
N ALA A 211 -4.44 -0.67 -0.07
CA ALA A 211 -5.32 -1.69 -0.61
C ALA A 211 -6.52 -1.09 -1.35
N ALA A 212 -7.20 -0.11 -0.75
CA ALA A 212 -8.35 0.56 -1.36
C ALA A 212 -7.96 1.23 -2.69
N HIS A 213 -6.84 1.94 -2.70
CA HIS A 213 -6.30 2.59 -3.90
C HIS A 213 -6.04 1.58 -5.03
N GLU A 214 -5.28 0.53 -4.77
CA GLU A 214 -4.92 -0.47 -5.79
C GLU A 214 -6.13 -1.28 -6.28
N LEU A 215 -7.07 -1.60 -5.40
CA LEU A 215 -8.32 -2.27 -5.80
C LEU A 215 -9.18 -1.37 -6.68
N ALA A 216 -9.28 -0.08 -6.38
CA ALA A 216 -9.96 0.88 -7.23
C ALA A 216 -9.28 1.00 -8.61
N ALA A 217 -7.95 1.04 -8.67
CA ALA A 217 -7.20 1.05 -9.92
C ALA A 217 -7.42 -0.23 -10.74
N ILE A 218 -7.48 -1.40 -10.09
CA ILE A 218 -7.82 -2.67 -10.75
C ILE A 218 -9.24 -2.64 -11.30
N ALA A 219 -10.21 -2.14 -10.53
CA ALA A 219 -11.60 -2.04 -10.97
C ALA A 219 -11.76 -1.11 -12.18
N ARG A 220 -11.12 0.08 -12.16
CA ARG A 220 -11.12 1.00 -13.32
C ARG A 220 -10.56 0.35 -14.58
N ARG A 221 -9.42 -0.34 -14.47
CA ARG A 221 -8.81 -1.04 -15.62
C ARG A 221 -9.72 -2.13 -16.19
N ARG A 222 -10.40 -2.90 -15.33
CA ARG A 222 -11.34 -3.94 -15.77
C ARG A 222 -12.56 -3.34 -16.46
N ALA A 223 -13.10 -2.24 -15.93
CA ALA A 223 -14.23 -1.54 -16.54
C ALA A 223 -13.84 -0.97 -17.92
N GLY A 224 -12.66 -0.34 -18.06
CA GLY A 224 -12.15 0.14 -19.35
C GLY A 224 -11.95 -0.99 -20.35
N ALA A 225 -11.37 -2.12 -19.93
CA ALA A 225 -11.20 -3.27 -20.79
C ALA A 225 -12.53 -3.88 -21.25
N ALA A 226 -13.56 -3.88 -20.40
CA ALA A 226 -14.89 -4.36 -20.74
C ALA A 226 -15.63 -3.39 -21.70
N ALA A 227 -15.40 -2.07 -21.59
CA ALA A 227 -15.99 -1.07 -22.46
C ALA A 227 -15.38 -1.06 -23.88
N THR A 228 -14.10 -1.36 -24.02
CA THR A 228 -13.38 -1.33 -25.30
C THR A 228 -14.01 -2.19 -26.42
N PRO A 229 -14.44 -3.44 -26.18
CA PRO A 229 -15.13 -4.23 -27.22
C PRO A 229 -16.48 -3.65 -27.63
N LEU A 230 -17.19 -3.03 -26.69
CA LEU A 230 -18.50 -2.40 -26.93
C LEU A 230 -18.31 -1.15 -27.82
N LEU A 231 -17.34 -0.31 -27.50
CA LEU A 231 -17.02 0.91 -28.26
C LEU A 231 -16.49 0.59 -29.67
N ARG A 232 -15.75 -0.51 -29.86
CA ARG A 232 -15.36 -1.02 -31.18
C ARG A 232 -16.56 -1.47 -32.02
N ARG A 233 -17.53 -2.18 -31.40
CA ARG A 233 -18.74 -2.61 -32.07
C ARG A 233 -19.66 -1.47 -32.48
N THR A 234 -19.64 -0.36 -31.74
CA THR A 234 -20.43 0.84 -32.02
C THR A 234 -19.73 1.83 -32.97
N GLY A 235 -18.52 1.53 -33.47
CA GLY A 235 -17.78 2.40 -34.38
C GLY A 235 -17.20 3.67 -33.74
N LEU A 236 -17.28 3.80 -32.43
CA LEU A 236 -16.81 4.98 -31.68
C LEU A 236 -15.30 4.99 -31.44
N LEU A 237 -14.59 3.89 -31.75
CA LEU A 237 -13.13 3.84 -31.71
C LEU A 237 -12.59 3.41 -33.06
N GLN A 238 -11.76 4.26 -33.68
CA GLN A 238 -10.93 3.89 -34.82
C GLN A 238 -9.86 2.89 -34.38
N THR A 239 -9.48 1.97 -35.27
CA THR A 239 -8.51 0.90 -35.02
C THR A 239 -7.07 1.44 -34.97
N THR A 240 -6.73 2.16 -33.92
CA THR A 240 -5.34 2.38 -33.57
C THR A 240 -4.92 1.25 -32.60
N PRO A 241 -3.76 0.59 -32.81
CA PRO A 241 -3.32 -0.42 -31.83
C PRO A 241 -3.22 0.23 -30.45
N PRO A 242 -3.54 -0.49 -29.37
CA PRO A 242 -3.52 0.10 -28.04
C PRO A 242 -2.09 0.50 -27.71
N ALA A 243 -1.81 1.80 -27.73
CA ALA A 243 -0.77 2.32 -26.88
C ALA A 243 -1.08 1.78 -25.48
N VAL A 244 -0.09 1.12 -24.85
CA VAL A 244 -0.22 0.69 -23.46
C VAL A 244 -0.48 1.95 -22.66
N ALA A 245 -1.75 2.21 -22.37
CA ALA A 245 -2.17 3.43 -21.69
C ALA A 245 -1.53 3.40 -20.30
N CYS A 246 -0.49 4.19 -20.13
CA CYS A 246 -0.03 4.64 -18.84
C CYS A 246 -1.12 5.55 -18.28
N ASP A 247 -2.15 4.94 -17.67
CA ASP A 247 -3.20 5.68 -16.97
C ASP A 247 -2.70 6.02 -15.57
N GLU A 248 -1.97 7.12 -15.47
CA GLU A 248 -1.53 7.74 -14.21
C GLU A 248 -2.03 9.18 -14.05
N THR A 249 -3.01 9.59 -14.82
CA THR A 249 -3.52 10.95 -14.73
C THR A 249 -4.64 11.11 -13.71
N HIS A 250 -4.48 10.76 -12.45
CA HIS A 250 -5.44 11.24 -11.43
C HIS A 250 -4.86 11.11 -10.02
N TRP A 251 -3.88 11.97 -9.73
CA TRP A 251 -3.65 12.47 -8.38
C TRP A 251 -3.76 14.00 -8.43
N ARG A 252 -4.98 14.51 -8.37
CA ARG A 252 -5.24 15.88 -7.92
C ARG A 252 -6.07 15.80 -6.65
#